data_8987d30a3bba59990f2f5ac5408b8f1c
#
_entry.id   8987d30a3bba59990f2f5ac5408b8f1c
#
_cell.length_a   1.000
_cell.length_b   1.000
_cell.length_c   1.000
_cell.angle_alpha   90.00
_cell.angle_beta   90.00
_cell.angle_gamma   90.00
#
_symmetry.space_group_name_H-M   'P 1'
#
loop_
_entity.id
_entity.type
_entity.pdbx_description
1 polymer ?
#
loop_
_entity_poly.entity_id
_entity_poly.type
_entity_poly.pdbx_seq_one_letter_code
_entity_poly.pdbx_strand_id
1 'polypeptide(L)'
;DPAALNVFYISQLARKQGIKVLLSGSGGDDLFAGYRRHHALQLQKYWNWMPRGIRASIERETKKLSVSNPFQRKLSKFFNGAGLDGIDRLVNYFRWADDSLLQTLYSKEFINHLGRSHAEDPMVNFITPIVSSHTPLEQMLALEQRFFLADHNLNYTDKMSMATGVEVRVPFLDIDLVNFSARIPNKYKQKGSTGKWVLKKAMENYLPKNV
;
A
#
# COMPACT_ATOMS: atom_id res chain seq x y z
N ASP A 1 9.64 10.23 4.23
CA ASP A 1 8.72 10.11 3.10
C ASP A 1 8.43 11.50 2.51
N PRO A 2 8.60 11.72 1.19
CA PRO A 2 8.27 13.01 0.54
C PRO A 2 6.80 13.41 0.70
N ALA A 3 5.88 12.46 0.89
CA ALA A 3 4.47 12.76 1.09
C ALA A 3 4.23 13.58 2.37
N ALA A 4 5.01 13.36 3.41
CA ALA A 4 4.95 14.16 4.65
C ALA A 4 5.24 15.65 4.39
N LEU A 5 6.23 15.95 3.56
CA LEU A 5 6.56 17.33 3.18
C LEU A 5 5.41 17.98 2.39
N ASN A 6 4.75 17.22 1.50
CA ASN A 6 3.60 17.74 0.76
C ASN A 6 2.46 18.12 1.71
N VAL A 7 2.14 17.28 2.68
CA VAL A 7 1.11 17.60 3.69
C VAL A 7 1.50 18.86 4.48
N PHE A 8 2.75 18.97 4.90
CA PHE A 8 3.24 20.16 5.60
C PHE A 8 3.04 21.45 4.77
N TYR A 9 3.49 21.47 3.52
CA TYR A 9 3.39 22.66 2.68
C TYR A 9 1.93 23.00 2.30
N ILE A 10 1.09 22.02 2.02
CA ILE A 10 -0.35 22.23 1.77
C ILE A 10 -1.01 22.85 3.00
N SER A 11 -0.75 22.28 4.18
CA SER A 11 -1.31 22.79 5.44
C SER A 11 -0.78 24.18 5.79
N GLN A 12 0.49 24.45 5.54
CA GLN A 12 1.06 25.79 5.71
C GLN A 12 0.41 26.82 4.79
N LEU A 13 0.14 26.44 3.51
CA LEU A 13 -0.56 27.30 2.57
C LEU A 13 -2.00 27.57 3.04
N ALA A 14 -2.71 26.55 3.47
CA ALA A 14 -4.07 26.69 4.02
C ALA A 14 -4.08 27.63 5.23
N ARG A 15 -3.13 27.47 6.15
CA ARG A 15 -2.98 28.35 7.32
C ARG A 15 -2.77 29.80 6.94
N LYS A 16 -1.94 30.08 5.93
CA LYS A 16 -1.72 31.45 5.42
C LYS A 16 -2.98 32.08 4.84
N GLN A 17 -3.91 31.26 4.34
CA GLN A 17 -5.22 31.71 3.85
C GLN A 17 -6.31 31.75 4.93
N GLY A 18 -5.95 31.56 6.19
CA GLY A 18 -6.88 31.57 7.32
C GLY A 18 -7.71 30.28 7.47
N ILE A 19 -7.45 29.24 6.66
CA ILE A 19 -8.14 27.96 6.72
C ILE A 19 -7.56 27.14 7.88
N LYS A 20 -8.45 26.67 8.77
CA LYS A 20 -8.09 25.90 9.95
C LYS A 20 -8.35 24.41 9.82
N VAL A 21 -9.20 24.00 8.87
CA VAL A 21 -9.61 22.61 8.66
C VAL A 21 -9.51 22.28 7.18
N LEU A 22 -8.89 21.13 6.85
CA LEU A 22 -8.83 20.56 5.52
C LEU A 22 -9.54 19.21 5.49
N LEU A 23 -10.09 18.84 4.35
CA LEU A 23 -10.59 17.50 4.08
C LEU A 23 -9.60 16.73 3.22
N SER A 24 -9.25 15.52 3.65
CA SER A 24 -8.33 14.63 2.94
C SER A 24 -9.07 13.46 2.29
N GLY A 25 -8.58 13.02 1.14
CA GLY A 25 -9.00 11.78 0.48
C GLY A 25 -8.36 10.50 1.04
N SER A 26 -7.62 10.58 2.14
CA SER A 26 -6.98 9.41 2.76
C SER A 26 -8.00 8.34 3.13
N GLY A 27 -7.62 7.07 2.98
CA GLY A 27 -8.51 5.93 3.15
C GLY A 27 -9.22 5.48 1.86
N GLY A 28 -9.40 6.37 0.87
CA GLY A 28 -10.08 6.01 -0.38
C GLY A 28 -9.39 4.90 -1.18
N ASP A 29 -8.06 4.89 -1.21
CA ASP A 29 -7.29 3.84 -1.87
C ASP A 29 -7.26 2.54 -1.05
N ASP A 30 -7.21 2.67 0.26
CA ASP A 30 -7.13 1.58 1.23
C ASP A 30 -8.45 0.80 1.36
N LEU A 31 -9.58 1.48 1.20
CA LEU A 31 -10.92 0.87 1.28
C LEU A 31 -11.40 0.31 -0.08
N PHE A 32 -11.05 0.97 -1.18
CA PHE A 32 -11.62 0.71 -2.51
C PHE A 32 -10.58 0.23 -3.54
N ALA A 33 -9.44 -0.28 -3.10
CA ALA A 33 -8.39 -0.86 -3.94
C ALA A 33 -7.82 0.12 -4.99
N GLY A 34 -7.32 1.29 -4.54
CA GLY A 34 -6.80 2.33 -5.43
C GLY A 34 -5.32 2.20 -5.79
N TYR A 35 -4.51 1.49 -5.01
CA TYR A 35 -3.07 1.42 -5.24
C TYR A 35 -2.67 0.51 -6.40
N ARG A 36 -1.56 0.82 -7.07
CA ARG A 36 -1.01 0.02 -8.17
C ARG A 36 -0.69 -1.42 -7.77
N ARG A 37 -0.36 -1.68 -6.50
CA ARG A 37 -0.09 -3.02 -5.97
C ARG A 37 -1.34 -3.92 -5.99
N HIS A 38 -2.55 -3.37 -5.86
CA HIS A 38 -3.78 -4.15 -6.01
C HIS A 38 -3.94 -4.69 -7.43
N HIS A 39 -3.64 -3.86 -8.43
CA HIS A 39 -3.63 -4.33 -9.82
C HIS A 39 -2.51 -5.35 -10.07
N ALA A 40 -1.30 -5.11 -9.53
CA ALA A 40 -0.19 -6.06 -9.63
C ALA A 40 -0.56 -7.42 -9.02
N LEU A 41 -1.28 -7.43 -7.89
CA LEU A 41 -1.78 -8.66 -7.28
C LEU A 41 -2.71 -9.45 -8.22
N GLN A 42 -3.59 -8.77 -8.96
CA GLN A 42 -4.45 -9.44 -9.94
C GLN A 42 -3.66 -10.00 -11.14
N LEU A 43 -2.57 -9.36 -11.54
CA LEU A 43 -1.75 -9.83 -12.64
C LEU A 43 -0.96 -11.10 -12.30
N GLN A 44 -0.80 -11.44 -11.03
CA GLN A 44 -0.12 -12.67 -10.60
C GLN A 44 -0.77 -13.93 -11.16
N LYS A 45 -2.07 -13.94 -11.44
CA LYS A 45 -2.76 -15.09 -12.08
C LYS A 45 -2.14 -15.53 -13.41
N TYR A 46 -1.46 -14.64 -14.13
CA TYR A 46 -0.85 -14.92 -15.43
C TYR A 46 0.47 -15.71 -15.32
N TRP A 47 1.10 -15.74 -14.13
CA TRP A 47 2.37 -16.43 -13.92
C TRP A 47 2.42 -17.32 -12.66
N ASN A 48 1.39 -17.29 -11.81
CA ASN A 48 1.31 -18.14 -10.61
C ASN A 48 1.31 -19.66 -10.92
N TRP A 49 0.92 -20.04 -12.13
CA TRP A 49 0.97 -21.43 -12.59
C TRP A 49 2.41 -21.94 -12.80
N MET A 50 3.39 -21.06 -12.92
CA MET A 50 4.79 -21.46 -13.07
C MET A 50 5.37 -21.97 -11.74
N PRO A 51 6.22 -23.03 -11.78
CA PRO A 51 6.93 -23.51 -10.61
C PRO A 51 7.74 -22.41 -9.91
N ARG A 52 7.78 -22.46 -8.57
CA ARG A 52 8.47 -21.45 -7.74
C ARG A 52 9.92 -21.20 -8.16
N GLY A 53 10.67 -22.27 -8.51
CA GLY A 53 12.07 -22.15 -8.95
C GLY A 53 12.23 -21.33 -10.23
N ILE A 54 11.32 -21.49 -11.20
CA ILE A 54 11.32 -20.70 -12.45
C ILE A 54 11.00 -19.22 -12.11
N ARG A 55 9.99 -18.98 -11.29
CA ARG A 55 9.61 -17.61 -10.87
C ARG A 55 10.74 -16.91 -10.13
N ALA A 56 11.42 -17.60 -9.22
CA ALA A 56 12.57 -17.07 -8.49
C ALA A 56 13.75 -16.75 -9.42
N SER A 57 13.98 -17.57 -10.45
CA SER A 57 15.02 -17.29 -11.46
C SER A 57 14.68 -16.06 -12.30
N ILE A 58 13.43 -15.92 -12.74
CA ILE A 58 12.97 -14.72 -13.46
C ILE A 58 13.14 -13.46 -12.59
N GLU A 59 12.74 -13.52 -11.33
CA GLU A 59 12.90 -12.42 -10.38
C GLU A 59 14.37 -12.01 -10.25
N ARG A 60 15.28 -12.98 -10.09
CA ARG A 60 16.72 -12.73 -9.98
C ARG A 60 17.29 -12.05 -11.21
N GLU A 61 16.91 -12.49 -12.39
CA GLU A 61 17.39 -11.89 -13.64
C GLU A 61 16.78 -10.49 -13.86
N THR A 62 15.52 -10.30 -13.54
CA THR A 62 14.88 -8.98 -13.67
C THR A 62 15.40 -7.95 -12.65
N LYS A 63 15.90 -8.37 -11.49
CA LYS A 63 16.56 -7.47 -10.52
C LYS A 63 17.89 -6.90 -11.03
N LYS A 64 18.54 -7.55 -11.99
CA LYS A 64 19.78 -7.06 -12.61
C LYS A 64 19.53 -5.98 -13.67
N LEU A 65 18.28 -5.77 -14.09
CA LEU A 65 17.92 -4.82 -15.12
C LEU A 65 18.14 -3.38 -14.65
N SER A 66 18.46 -2.50 -15.61
CA SER A 66 18.72 -1.09 -15.32
C SER A 66 17.48 -0.35 -14.84
N VAL A 67 17.62 0.36 -13.73
CA VAL A 67 16.55 1.20 -13.14
C VAL A 67 16.28 2.45 -13.99
N SER A 68 17.26 2.90 -14.79
CA SER A 68 17.13 4.07 -15.65
C SER A 68 16.20 3.84 -16.86
N ASN A 69 16.09 2.58 -17.34
CA ASN A 69 15.19 2.23 -18.43
C ASN A 69 13.76 2.00 -17.90
N PRO A 70 12.74 2.79 -18.34
CA PRO A 70 11.37 2.67 -17.83
C PRO A 70 10.74 1.30 -18.03
N PHE A 71 11.02 0.61 -19.13
CA PHE A 71 10.51 -0.73 -19.42
C PHE A 71 11.14 -1.77 -18.51
N GLN A 72 12.47 -1.76 -18.38
CA GLN A 72 13.20 -2.67 -17.52
C GLN A 72 12.80 -2.50 -16.04
N ARG A 73 12.62 -1.26 -15.61
CA ARG A 73 12.11 -0.95 -14.26
C ARG A 73 10.69 -1.47 -14.02
N LYS A 74 9.80 -1.39 -15.03
CA LYS A 74 8.45 -1.97 -14.94
C LYS A 74 8.51 -3.49 -14.83
N LEU A 75 9.37 -4.13 -15.62
CA LEU A 75 9.55 -5.59 -15.62
C LEU A 75 10.11 -6.08 -14.28
N SER A 76 11.13 -5.43 -13.75
CA SER A 76 11.68 -5.73 -12.43
C SER A 76 10.63 -5.59 -11.33
N LYS A 77 9.84 -4.51 -11.35
CA LYS A 77 8.73 -4.33 -10.39
C LYS A 77 7.61 -5.36 -10.55
N PHE A 78 7.33 -5.80 -11.77
CA PHE A 78 6.29 -6.80 -12.03
C PHE A 78 6.64 -8.16 -11.44
N PHE A 79 7.90 -8.57 -11.52
CA PHE A 79 8.39 -9.85 -10.99
C PHE A 79 8.96 -9.75 -9.56
N ASN A 80 8.88 -8.59 -8.92
CA ASN A 80 9.33 -8.45 -7.53
C ASN A 80 8.48 -9.33 -6.61
N GLY A 81 9.13 -10.22 -5.86
CA GLY A 81 8.46 -11.22 -5.01
C GLY A 81 7.86 -12.39 -5.77
N ALA A 82 8.19 -12.58 -7.06
CA ALA A 82 7.68 -13.71 -7.85
C ALA A 82 8.13 -15.08 -7.29
N GLY A 83 9.28 -15.15 -6.65
CA GLY A 83 9.79 -16.33 -5.95
C GLY A 83 9.10 -16.63 -4.63
N LEU A 84 8.26 -15.73 -4.13
CA LEU A 84 7.51 -15.89 -2.89
C LEU A 84 6.10 -16.42 -3.14
N ASP A 85 5.48 -16.98 -2.10
CA ASP A 85 4.11 -17.49 -2.14
C ASP A 85 3.30 -17.02 -0.91
N GLY A 86 1.97 -17.06 -1.00
CA GLY A 86 1.07 -16.81 0.12
C GLY A 86 1.32 -15.50 0.85
N ILE A 87 1.43 -15.57 2.18
CA ILE A 87 1.62 -14.42 3.08
C ILE A 87 2.91 -13.68 2.77
N ASP A 88 4.03 -14.38 2.55
CA ASP A 88 5.33 -13.75 2.31
C ASP A 88 5.30 -12.85 1.07
N ARG A 89 4.57 -13.24 0.04
CA ARG A 89 4.37 -12.42 -1.15
C ARG A 89 3.51 -11.20 -0.87
N LEU A 90 2.44 -11.34 -0.08
CA LEU A 90 1.58 -10.21 0.29
C LEU A 90 2.36 -9.17 1.09
N VAL A 91 3.09 -9.61 2.10
CA VAL A 91 3.90 -8.74 2.96
C VAL A 91 5.02 -8.07 2.16
N ASN A 92 5.61 -8.76 1.18
CA ASN A 92 6.65 -8.20 0.31
C ASN A 92 6.21 -6.94 -0.45
N TYR A 93 4.91 -6.73 -0.70
CA TYR A 93 4.42 -5.47 -1.29
C TYR A 93 4.57 -4.23 -0.40
N PHE A 94 4.81 -4.44 0.90
CA PHE A 94 5.00 -3.39 1.89
C PHE A 94 6.48 -3.16 2.23
N ARG A 95 7.38 -4.00 1.73
CA ARG A 95 8.83 -3.85 1.95
C ARG A 95 9.37 -2.65 1.18
N TRP A 96 10.07 -1.79 1.89
CA TRP A 96 10.72 -0.60 1.32
C TRP A 96 12.22 -0.81 1.14
N ALA A 97 12.79 -1.73 1.89
CA ALA A 97 14.20 -2.09 1.85
C ALA A 97 14.37 -3.61 1.89
N ASP A 98 15.37 -4.12 1.18
CA ASP A 98 15.73 -5.53 1.24
C ASP A 98 16.48 -5.84 2.56
N ASP A 99 16.36 -7.06 3.07
CA ASP A 99 17.03 -7.49 4.29
C ASP A 99 18.56 -7.29 4.22
N SER A 100 19.15 -7.52 3.05
CA SER A 100 20.58 -7.28 2.83
C SER A 100 20.99 -5.84 3.09
N LEU A 101 20.15 -4.86 2.68
CA LEU A 101 20.38 -3.45 2.96
C LEU A 101 20.20 -3.15 4.45
N LEU A 102 19.15 -3.68 5.08
CA LEU A 102 18.91 -3.47 6.52
C LEU A 102 20.07 -4.01 7.35
N GLN A 103 20.59 -5.19 7.02
CA GLN A 103 21.75 -5.78 7.70
C GLN A 103 23.01 -4.92 7.59
N THR A 104 23.19 -4.14 6.51
CA THR A 104 24.33 -3.21 6.40
C THR A 104 24.19 -1.97 7.28
N LEU A 105 22.97 -1.63 7.69
CA LEU A 105 22.67 -0.46 8.51
C LEU A 105 22.71 -0.76 10.02
N TYR A 106 22.55 -2.03 10.40
CA TYR A 106 22.48 -2.41 11.79
C TYR A 106 23.87 -2.71 12.38
N SER A 107 24.07 -2.36 13.65
CA SER A 107 25.25 -2.82 14.40
C SER A 107 25.17 -4.33 14.66
N LYS A 108 26.35 -4.97 14.86
CA LYS A 108 26.41 -6.40 15.20
C LYS A 108 25.64 -6.72 16.49
N GLU A 109 25.70 -5.83 17.48
CA GLU A 109 24.96 -5.97 18.74
C GLU A 109 23.45 -5.95 18.51
N PHE A 110 22.96 -5.02 17.66
CA PHE A 110 21.55 -4.95 17.32
C PHE A 110 21.07 -6.20 16.57
N ILE A 111 21.85 -6.70 15.61
CA ILE A 111 21.55 -7.96 14.89
C ILE A 111 21.45 -9.13 15.87
N ASN A 112 22.38 -9.23 16.81
CA ASN A 112 22.36 -10.28 17.84
C ASN A 112 21.12 -10.16 18.75
N HIS A 113 20.71 -8.92 19.08
CA HIS A 113 19.53 -8.66 19.90
C HIS A 113 18.22 -8.99 19.17
N LEU A 114 18.14 -8.70 17.87
CA LEU A 114 16.98 -9.06 17.03
C LEU A 114 16.77 -10.58 16.95
N GLY A 115 17.84 -11.37 17.01
CA GLY A 115 17.76 -12.82 16.94
C GLY A 115 17.14 -13.31 15.63
N ARG A 116 15.95 -13.94 15.73
CA ARG A 116 15.17 -14.43 14.57
C ARG A 116 14.01 -13.53 14.19
N SER A 117 13.88 -12.34 14.78
CA SER A 117 12.79 -11.42 14.49
C SER A 117 13.01 -10.72 13.14
N HIS A 118 11.95 -10.62 12.36
CA HIS A 118 11.92 -9.93 11.08
C HIS A 118 11.01 -8.71 11.15
N ALA A 119 11.29 -7.69 10.35
CA ALA A 119 10.48 -6.48 10.29
C ALA A 119 9.03 -6.75 9.86
N GLU A 120 8.79 -7.84 9.18
CA GLU A 120 7.50 -8.28 8.69
C GLU A 120 6.65 -9.05 9.70
N ASP A 121 7.24 -9.54 10.80
CA ASP A 121 6.55 -10.38 11.78
C ASP A 121 5.21 -9.81 12.25
N PRO A 122 5.06 -8.50 12.53
CA PRO A 122 3.77 -7.93 12.89
C PRO A 122 2.69 -8.10 11.81
N MET A 123 3.07 -7.95 10.53
CA MET A 123 2.15 -8.12 9.40
C MET A 123 1.78 -9.58 9.20
N VAL A 124 2.76 -10.49 9.30
CA VAL A 124 2.56 -11.94 9.21
C VAL A 124 1.63 -12.42 10.32
N ASN A 125 1.89 -12.02 11.56
CA ASN A 125 1.07 -12.38 12.70
C ASN A 125 -0.36 -11.86 12.59
N PHE A 126 -0.54 -10.64 12.08
CA PHE A 126 -1.86 -10.05 11.88
C PHE A 126 -2.67 -10.77 10.78
N ILE A 127 -2.04 -11.12 9.66
CA ILE A 127 -2.75 -11.68 8.51
C ILE A 127 -3.01 -13.20 8.63
N THR A 128 -2.16 -13.93 9.32
CA THR A 128 -2.22 -15.40 9.43
C THR A 128 -3.60 -15.92 9.83
N PRO A 129 -4.31 -15.37 10.83
CA PRO A 129 -5.63 -15.87 11.24
C PRO A 129 -6.72 -15.72 10.17
N ILE A 130 -6.59 -14.78 9.24
CA ILE A 130 -7.63 -14.46 8.26
C ILE A 130 -7.33 -14.97 6.84
N VAL A 131 -6.17 -15.58 6.61
CA VAL A 131 -5.76 -16.08 5.28
C VAL A 131 -6.75 -17.07 4.67
N SER A 132 -7.26 -18.00 5.49
CA SER A 132 -8.17 -19.06 5.00
C SER A 132 -9.58 -18.57 4.66
N SER A 133 -9.99 -17.43 5.19
CA SER A 133 -11.35 -16.90 5.05
C SER A 133 -11.47 -15.72 4.08
N HIS A 134 -10.35 -15.16 3.62
CA HIS A 134 -10.32 -13.95 2.81
C HIS A 134 -9.52 -14.14 1.51
N THR A 135 -9.99 -13.49 0.46
CA THR A 135 -9.27 -13.45 -0.82
C THR A 135 -7.95 -12.66 -0.70
N PRO A 136 -6.97 -12.87 -1.59
CA PRO A 136 -5.72 -12.12 -1.57
C PRO A 136 -5.88 -10.59 -1.59
N LEU A 137 -6.91 -10.07 -2.27
CA LEU A 137 -7.19 -8.63 -2.28
C LEU A 137 -7.72 -8.16 -0.91
N GLU A 138 -8.62 -8.89 -0.29
CA GLU A 138 -9.11 -8.57 1.07
C GLU A 138 -8.00 -8.61 2.10
N GLN A 139 -7.13 -9.62 2.01
CA GLN A 139 -5.94 -9.72 2.86
C GLN A 139 -5.03 -8.51 2.69
N MET A 140 -4.78 -8.08 1.45
CA MET A 140 -3.96 -6.89 1.18
C MET A 140 -4.61 -5.61 1.71
N LEU A 141 -5.92 -5.43 1.51
CA LEU A 141 -6.66 -4.28 2.05
C LEU A 141 -6.63 -4.26 3.59
N ALA A 142 -6.71 -5.42 4.25
CA ALA A 142 -6.59 -5.51 5.70
C ALA A 142 -5.20 -5.07 6.20
N LEU A 143 -4.12 -5.52 5.53
CA LEU A 143 -2.76 -5.07 5.83
C LEU A 143 -2.59 -3.57 5.61
N GLU A 144 -3.17 -3.02 4.53
CA GLU A 144 -3.11 -1.58 4.26
C GLU A 144 -3.80 -0.77 5.33
N GLN A 145 -5.02 -1.13 5.68
CA GLN A 145 -5.79 -0.40 6.70
C GLN A 145 -5.08 -0.45 8.06
N ARG A 146 -4.52 -1.61 8.45
CA ARG A 146 -3.88 -1.75 9.76
C ARG A 146 -2.51 -1.10 9.85
N PHE A 147 -1.67 -1.22 8.82
CA PHE A 147 -0.27 -0.79 8.89
C PHE A 147 -0.01 0.45 8.03
N PHE A 148 -0.32 0.40 6.74
CA PHE A 148 0.04 1.48 5.83
C PHE A 148 -0.81 2.74 6.04
N LEU A 149 -2.11 2.59 6.22
CA LEU A 149 -3.01 3.71 6.50
C LEU A 149 -2.80 4.24 7.92
N ALA A 150 -2.94 3.39 8.93
CA ALA A 150 -2.92 3.81 10.33
C ALA A 150 -1.54 4.27 10.78
N ASP A 151 -0.52 3.44 10.61
CA ASP A 151 0.81 3.69 11.19
C ASP A 151 1.68 4.62 10.32
N HIS A 152 1.35 4.78 9.04
CA HIS A 152 2.11 5.61 8.11
C HIS A 152 1.31 6.82 7.61
N ASN A 153 0.27 6.64 6.80
CA ASN A 153 -0.41 7.74 6.13
C ASN A 153 -1.08 8.72 7.10
N LEU A 154 -1.85 8.23 8.06
CA LEU A 154 -2.53 9.08 9.03
C LEU A 154 -1.55 9.71 10.01
N ASN A 155 -0.52 8.97 10.41
CA ASN A 155 0.50 9.46 11.34
C ASN A 155 1.25 10.68 10.80
N TYR A 156 1.78 10.62 9.56
CA TYR A 156 2.45 11.79 9.01
C TYR A 156 1.46 12.91 8.63
N THR A 157 0.25 12.57 8.19
CA THR A 157 -0.78 13.57 7.88
C THR A 157 -1.12 14.40 9.13
N ASP A 158 -1.39 13.76 10.24
CA ASP A 158 -1.68 14.41 11.50
C ASP A 158 -0.51 15.27 11.98
N LYS A 159 0.68 14.68 12.10
CA LYS A 159 1.88 15.40 12.60
C LYS A 159 2.24 16.61 11.75
N MET A 160 2.19 16.47 10.42
CA MET A 160 2.60 17.56 9.53
C MET A 160 1.57 18.67 9.44
N SER A 161 0.28 18.35 9.48
CA SER A 161 -0.77 19.35 9.49
C SER A 161 -0.84 20.09 10.84
N MET A 162 -0.73 19.34 11.94
CA MET A 162 -0.71 19.94 13.28
C MET A 162 0.52 20.80 13.53
N ALA A 163 1.67 20.50 12.92
CA ALA A 163 2.86 21.36 12.96
C ALA A 163 2.59 22.77 12.40
N THR A 164 1.56 22.94 11.58
CA THR A 164 1.12 24.25 11.03
C THR A 164 -0.16 24.77 11.68
N GLY A 165 -0.73 24.03 12.65
CA GLY A 165 -1.98 24.38 13.33
C GLY A 165 -3.22 24.28 12.43
N VAL A 166 -3.23 23.29 11.52
CA VAL A 166 -4.36 22.98 10.65
C VAL A 166 -4.83 21.55 10.92
N GLU A 167 -6.12 21.38 11.19
CA GLU A 167 -6.74 20.07 11.38
C GLU A 167 -7.04 19.41 10.02
N VAL A 168 -6.67 18.15 9.84
CA VAL A 168 -7.05 17.37 8.65
C VAL A 168 -8.09 16.33 9.04
N ARG A 169 -9.25 16.40 8.41
CA ARG A 169 -10.33 15.41 8.55
C ARG A 169 -10.33 14.45 7.38
N VAL A 170 -10.71 13.20 7.65
CA VAL A 170 -10.65 12.07 6.70
C VAL A 170 -12.04 11.43 6.50
N PRO A 171 -12.94 12.03 5.71
CA PRO A 171 -14.33 11.57 5.58
C PRO A 171 -14.46 10.12 5.09
N PHE A 172 -13.49 9.60 4.33
CA PHE A 172 -13.49 8.18 3.92
C PHE A 172 -13.33 7.20 5.07
N LEU A 173 -12.86 7.66 6.23
CA LEU A 173 -12.70 6.81 7.42
C LEU A 173 -13.86 6.93 8.40
N ASP A 174 -15.00 7.46 7.94
CA ASP A 174 -16.27 7.31 8.66
C ASP A 174 -16.57 5.83 8.89
N ILE A 175 -16.95 5.46 10.13
CA ILE A 175 -17.07 4.06 10.53
C ILE A 175 -18.13 3.30 9.74
N ASP A 176 -19.20 3.96 9.36
CA ASP A 176 -20.27 3.35 8.57
C ASP A 176 -19.79 3.09 7.14
N LEU A 177 -19.01 4.02 6.57
CA LEU A 177 -18.40 3.86 5.25
C LEU A 177 -17.33 2.76 5.25
N VAL A 178 -16.51 2.66 6.28
CA VAL A 178 -15.54 1.57 6.45
C VAL A 178 -16.25 0.22 6.51
N ASN A 179 -17.27 0.09 7.36
CA ASN A 179 -18.06 -1.13 7.49
C ASN A 179 -18.82 -1.49 6.20
N PHE A 180 -19.33 -0.50 5.49
CA PHE A 180 -19.97 -0.68 4.20
C PHE A 180 -18.94 -1.15 3.15
N SER A 181 -17.79 -0.49 3.07
CA SER A 181 -16.75 -0.85 2.12
C SER A 181 -16.25 -2.28 2.30
N ALA A 182 -16.14 -2.76 3.54
CA ALA A 182 -15.72 -4.14 3.83
C ALA A 182 -16.67 -5.18 3.20
N ARG A 183 -17.96 -4.86 3.06
CA ARG A 183 -18.99 -5.75 2.47
C ARG A 183 -19.06 -5.67 0.96
N ILE A 184 -18.41 -4.71 0.31
CA ILE A 184 -18.41 -4.57 -1.15
C ILE A 184 -17.58 -5.70 -1.79
N PRO A 185 -18.14 -6.51 -2.70
CA PRO A 185 -17.40 -7.54 -3.41
C PRO A 185 -16.21 -6.96 -4.20
N ASN A 186 -15.10 -7.69 -4.21
CA ASN A 186 -13.85 -7.27 -4.83
C ASN A 186 -13.95 -6.82 -6.29
N LYS A 187 -14.85 -7.46 -7.07
CA LYS A 187 -15.12 -7.11 -8.47
C LYS A 187 -15.64 -5.67 -8.67
N TYR A 188 -16.19 -5.07 -7.61
CA TYR A 188 -16.64 -3.68 -7.63
C TYR A 188 -15.60 -2.72 -7.04
N LYS A 189 -14.67 -3.20 -6.24
CA LYS A 189 -13.53 -2.39 -5.79
C LYS A 189 -12.51 -2.21 -6.91
N GLN A 190 -12.18 -3.32 -7.60
CA GLN A 190 -11.26 -3.31 -8.72
C GLN A 190 -11.81 -4.08 -9.92
N LYS A 191 -11.88 -3.41 -11.08
CA LYS A 191 -12.34 -3.97 -12.35
C LYS A 191 -11.24 -3.86 -13.40
N GLY A 192 -10.61 -4.98 -13.74
CA GLY A 192 -9.43 -4.98 -14.63
C GLY A 192 -8.31 -4.12 -14.05
N SER A 193 -7.82 -3.15 -14.80
CA SER A 193 -6.79 -2.18 -14.38
C SER A 193 -7.34 -1.02 -13.55
N THR A 194 -8.67 -0.87 -13.44
CA THR A 194 -9.31 0.26 -12.79
C THR A 194 -9.57 -0.05 -11.32
N GLY A 195 -8.81 0.57 -10.43
CA GLY A 195 -9.08 0.60 -8.99
C GLY A 195 -10.13 1.64 -8.62
N LYS A 196 -10.68 1.55 -7.41
CA LYS A 196 -11.77 2.41 -6.92
C LYS A 196 -12.99 2.43 -7.85
N TRP A 197 -13.28 1.31 -8.53
CA TRP A 197 -14.26 1.30 -9.61
C TRP A 197 -15.65 1.76 -9.14
N VAL A 198 -16.16 1.20 -8.04
CA VAL A 198 -17.49 1.56 -7.50
C VAL A 198 -17.52 3.01 -7.04
N LEU A 199 -16.45 3.52 -6.41
CA LEU A 199 -16.35 4.90 -5.98
C LEU A 199 -16.39 5.86 -7.18
N LYS A 200 -15.62 5.57 -8.22
CA LYS A 200 -15.64 6.35 -9.46
C LYS A 200 -17.03 6.34 -10.10
N LYS A 201 -17.68 5.17 -10.15
CA LYS A 201 -19.03 5.04 -10.68
C LYS A 201 -20.06 5.84 -9.88
N ALA A 202 -19.99 5.82 -8.56
CA ALA A 202 -20.87 6.59 -7.70
C ALA A 202 -20.70 8.12 -7.92
N MET A 203 -19.48 8.56 -8.23
CA MET A 203 -19.16 9.97 -8.40
C MET A 203 -19.37 10.51 -9.82
N GLU A 204 -19.65 9.66 -10.82
CA GLU A 204 -19.80 10.09 -12.23
C GLU A 204 -20.82 11.21 -12.44
N ASN A 205 -21.89 11.24 -11.61
CA ASN A 205 -22.92 12.27 -11.72
C ASN A 205 -22.63 13.55 -10.92
N TYR A 206 -21.59 13.53 -10.10
CA TYR A 206 -21.22 14.64 -9.20
C TYR A 206 -19.95 15.35 -9.64
N LEU A 207 -19.06 14.66 -10.36
CA LEU A 207 -17.79 15.20 -10.81
C LEU A 207 -17.83 15.55 -12.30
N PRO A 208 -17.09 16.58 -12.74
CA PRO A 208 -16.89 16.87 -14.14
C PRO A 208 -16.26 15.67 -14.88
N LYS A 209 -16.58 15.51 -16.19
CA LYS A 209 -16.10 14.37 -16.99
C LYS A 209 -14.58 14.31 -17.19
N ASN A 210 -13.88 15.39 -16.91
CA ASN A 210 -12.42 15.51 -17.04
C ASN A 210 -11.65 15.25 -15.73
N VAL A 211 -12.33 14.76 -14.69
CA VAL A 211 -11.74 14.42 -13.37
C VAL A 211 -11.52 12.91 -13.21
#